data_c68c6465d83bb63d411a6a59af423cf1
#
_entry.id   c68c6465d83bb63d411a6a59af423cf1
#
_cell.length_a   1.000
_cell.length_b   1.000
_cell.length_c   1.000
_cell.angle_alpha   90.00
_cell.angle_beta   90.00
_cell.angle_gamma   90.00
#
_symmetry.space_group_name_H-M   'P 1'
#
loop_
_entity.id
_entity.type
_entity.pdbx_description
1 polymer ?
#
loop_
_entity_poly.entity_id
_entity_poly.type
_entity_poly.pdbx_seq_one_letter_code
_entity_poly.pdbx_strand_id
1 'polypeptide(L)'
;MQKKSEITDINGTKKDIACLSCAIVNRNVTPPGALPVSDFFDAHQDYEVPIPGFIILASKRHIQSVDEFTKEEQQDFIQFLSRLRKAMRESLGIEKVELIQDEDTRHHFHMWLFPRYDWMEEKFGRKIESIRPAMKYAQENMKTEENL
;
A
#
# COMPACT_ATOMS: atom_id res chain seq x y z
N MET A 1 -23.48 11.38 -6.55
CA MET A 1 -23.35 9.98 -6.10
C MET A 1 -21.93 9.52 -6.32
N GLN A 2 -21.20 9.21 -5.26
CA GLN A 2 -19.88 8.60 -5.43
C GLN A 2 -20.04 7.20 -6.02
N LYS A 3 -19.30 6.94 -7.08
CA LYS A 3 -19.33 5.64 -7.75
C LYS A 3 -18.59 4.63 -6.88
N LYS A 4 -19.28 3.62 -6.39
CA LYS A 4 -18.67 2.53 -5.62
C LYS A 4 -17.74 1.70 -6.50
N SER A 5 -16.64 1.26 -5.94
CA SER A 5 -15.69 0.34 -6.59
C SER A 5 -15.76 -1.01 -5.92
N GLU A 6 -15.72 -2.07 -6.72
CA GLU A 6 -15.51 -3.41 -6.20
C GLU A 6 -14.02 -3.63 -5.96
N ILE A 7 -13.66 -4.15 -4.80
CA ILE A 7 -12.32 -4.64 -4.50
C ILE A 7 -12.36 -6.13 -4.22
N THR A 8 -11.29 -6.82 -4.56
CA THR A 8 -11.08 -8.22 -4.21
C THR A 8 -9.85 -8.31 -3.33
N ASP A 9 -10.02 -8.79 -2.10
CA ASP A 9 -8.89 -8.97 -1.19
C ASP A 9 -8.00 -10.17 -1.60
N ILE A 10 -6.89 -10.35 -0.90
CA ILE A 10 -5.94 -11.43 -1.17
C ILE A 10 -6.52 -12.82 -0.96
N ASN A 11 -7.63 -12.94 -0.24
CA ASN A 11 -8.37 -14.19 -0.01
C ASN A 11 -9.48 -14.41 -1.04
N GLY A 12 -9.64 -13.50 -2.00
CA GLY A 12 -10.67 -13.58 -3.04
C GLY A 12 -12.04 -13.04 -2.61
N THR A 13 -12.17 -12.44 -1.43
CA THR A 13 -13.40 -11.83 -0.96
C THR A 13 -13.65 -10.50 -1.68
N LYS A 14 -14.85 -10.32 -2.19
CA LYS A 14 -15.25 -9.11 -2.91
C LYS A 14 -16.07 -8.17 -2.02
N LYS A 15 -15.77 -6.90 -2.08
CA LYS A 15 -16.49 -5.83 -1.36
C LYS A 15 -16.64 -4.60 -2.22
N ASP A 16 -17.79 -3.94 -2.13
CA ASP A 16 -18.06 -2.65 -2.78
C ASP A 16 -17.72 -1.52 -1.82
N ILE A 17 -16.84 -0.63 -2.26
CA ILE A 17 -16.41 0.51 -1.46
C ILE A 17 -16.36 1.79 -2.30
N ALA A 18 -16.60 2.93 -1.65
CA ALA A 18 -16.42 4.25 -2.28
C ALA A 18 -14.94 4.68 -2.22
N CYS A 19 -14.28 4.44 -1.09
CA CYS A 19 -12.88 4.75 -0.86
C CYS A 19 -12.27 3.69 0.05
N LEU A 20 -11.29 2.94 -0.45
CA LEU A 20 -10.64 1.88 0.32
C LEU A 20 -9.94 2.44 1.56
N SER A 21 -9.26 3.56 1.44
CA SER A 21 -8.55 4.17 2.56
C SER A 21 -9.52 4.60 3.66
N CYS A 22 -10.65 5.22 3.31
CA CYS A 22 -11.70 5.55 4.28
C CYS A 22 -12.30 4.30 4.94
N ALA A 23 -12.52 3.24 4.17
CA ALA A 23 -13.04 1.98 4.69
C ALA A 23 -12.10 1.35 5.70
N ILE A 24 -10.79 1.41 5.47
CA ILE A 24 -9.77 0.91 6.39
C ILE A 24 -9.71 1.76 7.66
N VAL A 25 -9.68 3.08 7.53
CA VAL A 25 -9.65 4.03 8.66
C VAL A 25 -10.88 3.85 9.55
N ASN A 26 -12.05 3.68 8.96
CA ASN A 26 -13.32 3.48 9.67
C ASN A 26 -13.53 2.02 10.11
N ARG A 27 -12.56 1.15 9.90
CA ARG A 27 -12.59 -0.27 10.24
C ARG A 27 -13.72 -1.07 9.58
N ASN A 28 -14.23 -0.58 8.45
CA ASN A 28 -15.20 -1.31 7.61
C ASN A 28 -14.52 -2.43 6.83
N VAL A 29 -13.22 -2.31 6.63
CA VAL A 29 -12.35 -3.28 5.99
C VAL A 29 -11.09 -3.42 6.86
N THR A 30 -10.72 -4.66 7.16
CA THR A 30 -9.47 -4.94 7.91
C THR A 30 -8.43 -5.48 6.94
N PRO A 31 -7.34 -4.74 6.70
CA PRO A 31 -6.26 -5.23 5.85
C PRO A 31 -5.49 -6.33 6.56
N PRO A 32 -4.90 -7.29 5.82
CA PRO A 32 -4.01 -8.27 6.43
C PRO A 32 -2.72 -7.59 6.91
N GLY A 33 -2.12 -8.11 7.98
CA GLY A 33 -0.85 -7.62 8.47
C GLY A 33 -0.89 -6.16 8.93
N ALA A 34 -1.84 -5.83 9.80
CA ALA A 34 -1.97 -4.47 10.35
C ALA A 34 -0.64 -3.97 10.91
N LEU A 35 -0.22 -2.80 10.46
CA LEU A 35 1.03 -2.15 10.86
C LEU A 35 0.75 -1.01 11.84
N PRO A 36 1.78 -0.52 12.55
CA PRO A 36 1.64 0.65 13.40
C PRO A 36 1.08 1.84 12.65
N VAL A 37 0.29 2.64 13.34
CA VAL A 37 -0.24 3.90 12.83
C VAL A 37 0.53 5.07 13.43
N SER A 38 0.52 6.21 12.75
CA SER A 38 0.96 7.47 13.30
C SER A 38 -0.26 8.34 13.64
N ASP A 39 -0.03 9.57 14.08
CA ASP A 39 -1.13 10.47 14.43
C ASP A 39 -2.02 10.79 13.22
N PHE A 40 -1.43 10.94 12.03
CA PHE A 40 -2.12 11.39 10.82
C PHE A 40 -2.10 10.39 9.68
N PHE A 41 -1.44 9.24 9.82
CA PHE A 41 -1.30 8.26 8.76
C PHE A 41 -1.50 6.84 9.28
N ASP A 42 -2.01 5.99 8.38
CA ASP A 42 -2.09 4.54 8.56
C ASP A 42 -1.14 3.85 7.58
N ALA A 43 -0.70 2.67 7.96
CA ALA A 43 0.04 1.79 7.07
C ALA A 43 -0.50 0.37 7.18
N HIS A 44 -0.48 -0.33 6.05
CA HIS A 44 -0.93 -1.73 6.00
C HIS A 44 -0.28 -2.43 4.81
N GLN A 45 -0.25 -3.76 4.86
CA GLN A 45 0.05 -4.59 3.69
C GLN A 45 -1.00 -4.30 2.61
N ASP A 46 -0.59 -4.24 1.34
CA ASP A 46 -1.55 -4.03 0.26
C ASP A 46 -2.70 -5.04 0.33
N TYR A 47 -3.91 -4.55 0.10
CA TYR A 47 -5.13 -5.32 0.32
C TYR A 47 -5.36 -6.40 -0.75
N GLU A 48 -4.91 -6.14 -1.98
CA GLU A 48 -5.20 -7.00 -3.14
C GLU A 48 -4.01 -7.83 -3.63
N VAL A 49 -2.79 -7.37 -3.35
CA VAL A 49 -1.56 -7.96 -3.90
C VAL A 49 -0.71 -8.57 -2.79
N PRO A 50 -0.55 -9.91 -2.75
CA PRO A 50 0.12 -10.60 -1.67
C PRO A 50 1.65 -10.64 -1.83
N ILE A 51 2.27 -9.50 -2.08
CA ILE A 51 3.73 -9.37 -2.07
C ILE A 51 4.16 -8.97 -0.66
N PRO A 52 4.96 -9.80 0.04
CA PRO A 52 5.39 -9.49 1.40
C PRO A 52 6.09 -8.13 1.49
N GLY A 53 5.63 -7.28 2.41
CA GLY A 53 6.20 -5.95 2.59
C GLY A 53 5.78 -4.92 1.56
N PHE A 54 4.80 -5.23 0.70
CA PHE A 54 4.15 -4.22 -0.14
C PHE A 54 3.22 -3.41 0.74
N ILE A 55 3.71 -2.27 1.21
CA ILE A 55 3.04 -1.45 2.21
C ILE A 55 2.37 -0.26 1.53
N ILE A 56 1.15 0.00 1.97
CA ILE A 56 0.40 1.19 1.61
C ILE A 56 0.41 2.14 2.80
N LEU A 57 0.91 3.36 2.59
CA LEU A 57 0.86 4.45 3.54
C LEU A 57 -0.24 5.40 3.11
N ALA A 58 -1.23 5.62 3.96
CA ALA A 58 -2.39 6.44 3.63
C ALA A 58 -2.66 7.50 4.69
N SER A 59 -3.16 8.66 4.26
CA SER A 59 -3.59 9.70 5.19
C SER A 59 -4.89 9.27 5.90
N LYS A 60 -5.06 9.69 7.15
CA LYS A 60 -6.34 9.50 7.87
C LYS A 60 -7.39 10.46 7.34
N ARG A 61 -7.00 11.70 7.08
CA ARG A 61 -7.87 12.72 6.51
C ARG A 61 -8.07 12.47 5.01
N HIS A 62 -9.28 12.68 4.50
CA HIS A 62 -9.60 12.46 3.09
C HIS A 62 -9.10 13.63 2.23
N ILE A 63 -7.88 13.53 1.75
CA ILE A 63 -7.22 14.47 0.84
C ILE A 63 -6.61 13.68 -0.32
N GLN A 64 -6.23 14.35 -1.40
CA GLN A 64 -5.68 13.71 -2.61
C GLN A 64 -4.19 13.96 -2.78
N SER A 65 -3.70 15.14 -2.45
CA SER A 65 -2.35 15.58 -2.79
C SER A 65 -1.54 15.97 -1.58
N VAL A 66 -0.21 15.82 -1.69
CA VAL A 66 0.75 16.22 -0.64
C VAL A 66 0.70 17.72 -0.32
N ASP A 67 0.29 18.55 -1.28
CA ASP A 67 0.19 20.00 -1.07
C ASP A 67 -1.00 20.39 -0.18
N GLU A 68 -1.91 19.46 0.08
CA GLU A 68 -3.01 19.65 1.00
C GLU A 68 -2.66 19.32 2.46
N PHE A 69 -1.48 18.80 2.72
CA PHE A 69 -1.03 18.47 4.07
C PHE A 69 -0.90 19.72 4.94
N THR A 70 -1.37 19.62 6.18
CA THR A 70 -1.01 20.60 7.21
C THR A 70 0.48 20.46 7.54
N LYS A 71 1.03 21.44 8.24
CA LYS A 71 2.43 21.42 8.67
C LYS A 71 2.74 20.21 9.56
N GLU A 72 1.81 19.88 10.45
CA GLU A 72 1.89 18.72 11.34
C GLU A 72 1.83 17.42 10.55
N GLU A 73 0.95 17.33 9.55
CA GLU A 73 0.89 16.17 8.66
C GLU A 73 2.17 16.00 7.86
N GLN A 74 2.77 17.08 7.37
CA GLN A 74 4.05 17.02 6.66
C GLN A 74 5.17 16.44 7.52
N GLN A 75 5.28 16.87 8.75
CA GLN A 75 6.28 16.36 9.69
C GLN A 75 6.04 14.90 10.03
N ASP A 76 4.81 14.54 10.34
CA ASP A 76 4.42 13.16 10.67
C ASP A 76 4.64 12.22 9.48
N PHE A 77 4.30 12.68 8.28
CA PHE A 77 4.48 11.91 7.04
C PHE A 77 5.92 11.46 6.83
N ILE A 78 6.86 12.40 6.86
CA ILE A 78 8.26 12.03 6.58
C ILE A 78 8.87 11.18 7.70
N GLN A 79 8.52 11.44 8.94
CA GLN A 79 8.97 10.62 10.05
C GLN A 79 8.41 9.21 9.99
N PHE A 80 7.14 9.07 9.67
CA PHE A 80 6.47 7.78 9.56
C PHE A 80 6.98 6.98 8.37
N LEU A 81 7.09 7.61 7.20
CA LEU A 81 7.67 6.99 6.00
C LEU A 81 9.09 6.48 6.27
N SER A 82 9.91 7.28 6.93
CA SER A 82 11.28 6.90 7.30
C SER A 82 11.32 5.66 8.20
N ARG A 83 10.45 5.62 9.22
CA ARG A 83 10.34 4.46 10.13
C ARG A 83 9.86 3.21 9.41
N LEU A 84 8.86 3.32 8.54
CA LEU A 84 8.38 2.20 7.74
C LEU A 84 9.48 1.64 6.84
N ARG A 85 10.20 2.53 6.15
CA ARG A 85 11.28 2.11 5.27
C ARG A 85 12.41 1.40 6.02
N LYS A 86 12.75 1.90 7.19
CA LYS A 86 13.74 1.26 8.06
C LYS A 86 13.28 -0.12 8.52
N ALA A 87 12.03 -0.24 8.94
CA ALA A 87 11.45 -1.51 9.36
C ALA A 87 11.44 -2.55 8.21
N MET A 88 11.10 -2.14 7.00
CA MET A 88 11.16 -3.02 5.82
C MET A 88 12.59 -3.57 5.61
N ARG A 89 13.59 -2.73 5.78
CA ARG A 89 15.00 -3.15 5.65
C ARG A 89 15.43 -4.08 6.77
N GLU A 90 15.14 -3.73 8.01
CA GLU A 90 15.63 -4.47 9.18
C GLU A 90 14.85 -5.77 9.42
N SER A 91 13.53 -5.75 9.24
CA SER A 91 12.67 -6.89 9.55
C SER A 91 12.48 -7.85 8.38
N LEU A 92 12.50 -7.36 7.16
CA LEU A 92 12.21 -8.14 5.96
C LEU A 92 13.40 -8.24 4.98
N GLY A 93 14.51 -7.56 5.28
CA GLY A 93 15.68 -7.56 4.41
C GLY A 93 15.46 -6.87 3.05
N ILE A 94 14.45 -6.02 2.94
CA ILE A 94 14.14 -5.34 1.68
C ILE A 94 15.08 -4.16 1.48
N GLU A 95 16.00 -4.28 0.53
CA GLU A 95 17.02 -3.28 0.27
C GLU A 95 16.55 -2.16 -0.65
N LYS A 96 15.68 -2.49 -1.60
CA LYS A 96 15.21 -1.55 -2.63
C LYS A 96 13.69 -1.42 -2.58
N VAL A 97 13.22 -0.20 -2.56
CA VAL A 97 11.79 0.12 -2.55
C VAL A 97 11.53 1.25 -3.54
N GLU A 98 10.43 1.15 -4.25
CA GLU A 98 9.91 2.25 -5.05
C GLU A 98 8.76 2.92 -4.30
N LEU A 99 8.83 4.24 -4.19
CA LEU A 99 7.79 5.06 -3.58
C LEU A 99 6.93 5.64 -4.70
N ILE A 100 5.66 5.22 -4.73
CA ILE A 100 4.76 5.60 -5.81
C ILE A 100 3.49 6.21 -5.21
N GLN A 101 3.16 7.42 -5.66
CA GLN A 101 1.94 8.08 -5.27
C GLN A 101 1.20 8.52 -6.54
N ASP A 102 -0.07 8.14 -6.63
CA ASP A 102 -0.94 8.48 -7.73
C ASP A 102 -2.15 9.26 -7.21
N GLU A 103 -2.38 10.45 -7.75
CA GLU A 103 -3.50 11.31 -7.36
C GLU A 103 -4.76 11.03 -8.18
N ASP A 104 -4.64 10.35 -9.29
CA ASP A 104 -5.75 9.99 -10.17
C ASP A 104 -6.43 8.70 -9.72
N THR A 105 -6.89 8.69 -8.47
CA THR A 105 -7.61 7.57 -7.88
C THR A 105 -8.90 8.00 -7.22
N ARG A 106 -9.78 7.04 -6.92
CA ARG A 106 -11.02 7.26 -6.15
C ARG A 106 -10.79 7.27 -4.65
N HIS A 107 -9.61 6.88 -4.23
CA HIS A 107 -9.23 6.81 -2.82
C HIS A 107 -8.54 8.09 -2.42
N HIS A 108 -8.46 8.38 -1.12
CA HIS A 108 -7.71 9.53 -0.67
C HIS A 108 -6.20 9.25 -0.71
N PHE A 109 -5.38 10.22 -0.36
CA PHE A 109 -3.92 10.13 -0.46
C PHE A 109 -3.41 8.78 0.06
N HIS A 110 -2.67 8.09 -0.79
CA HIS A 110 -1.94 6.87 -0.43
C HIS A 110 -0.66 6.78 -1.25
N MET A 111 0.35 6.20 -0.64
CA MET A 111 1.65 5.97 -1.26
C MET A 111 1.99 4.50 -1.18
N TRP A 112 2.43 3.95 -2.29
CA TRP A 112 2.95 2.59 -2.34
C TRP A 112 4.42 2.60 -1.93
N LEU A 113 4.78 1.75 -0.97
CA LEU A 113 6.14 1.34 -0.70
C LEU A 113 6.31 -0.03 -1.33
N PHE A 114 6.70 -0.04 -2.61
CA PHE A 114 6.73 -1.24 -3.42
C PHE A 114 8.12 -1.91 -3.31
N PRO A 115 8.21 -3.11 -2.71
CA PRO A 115 9.50 -3.79 -2.54
C PRO A 115 9.98 -4.39 -3.86
N ARG A 116 11.27 -4.30 -4.12
CA ARG A 116 11.90 -4.91 -5.29
C ARG A 116 12.61 -6.20 -4.88
N TYR A 117 12.00 -7.32 -5.12
CA TYR A 117 12.59 -8.64 -4.92
C TYR A 117 13.35 -9.09 -6.18
N ASP A 118 14.37 -9.93 -6.00
CA ASP A 118 15.20 -10.41 -7.12
C ASP A 118 14.36 -11.12 -8.19
N TRP A 119 13.36 -11.91 -7.80
CA TRP A 119 12.49 -12.60 -8.75
C TRP A 119 11.75 -11.65 -9.70
N MET A 120 11.44 -10.44 -9.26
CA MET A 120 10.78 -9.44 -10.11
C MET A 120 11.72 -8.97 -11.22
N GLU A 121 12.97 -8.70 -10.87
CA GLU A 121 13.98 -8.28 -11.84
C GLU A 121 14.31 -9.41 -12.83
N GLU A 122 14.40 -10.64 -12.36
CA GLU A 122 14.68 -11.81 -13.18
C GLU A 122 13.58 -12.10 -14.19
N LYS A 123 12.31 -11.94 -13.79
CA LYS A 123 11.14 -12.24 -14.64
C LYS A 123 10.70 -11.08 -15.52
N PHE A 124 10.76 -9.85 -15.01
CA PHE A 124 10.11 -8.69 -15.63
C PHE A 124 11.06 -7.51 -15.86
N GLY A 125 12.31 -7.59 -15.39
CA GLY A 125 13.28 -6.50 -15.50
C GLY A 125 13.17 -5.48 -14.36
N ARG A 126 14.03 -4.46 -14.45
CA ARG A 126 14.22 -3.45 -13.38
C ARG A 126 13.41 -2.19 -13.55
N LYS A 127 12.88 -1.96 -14.73
CA LYS A 127 12.17 -0.71 -15.05
C LYS A 127 10.82 -0.62 -14.35
N ILE A 128 10.31 0.58 -14.25
CA ILE A 128 9.02 0.83 -13.60
C ILE A 128 7.87 0.05 -14.25
N GLU A 129 7.95 -0.23 -15.54
CA GLU A 129 6.97 -1.03 -16.27
C GLU A 129 6.86 -2.47 -15.75
N SER A 130 7.86 -2.95 -15.04
CA SER A 130 7.86 -4.29 -14.43
C SER A 130 6.92 -4.43 -13.23
N ILE A 131 6.48 -3.34 -12.64
CA ILE A 131 5.67 -3.33 -11.42
C ILE A 131 4.33 -4.02 -11.63
N ARG A 132 3.58 -3.65 -12.65
CA ARG A 132 2.27 -4.25 -12.92
C ARG A 132 2.34 -5.74 -13.25
N PRO A 133 3.24 -6.20 -14.13
CA PRO A 133 3.44 -7.64 -14.33
C PRO A 133 3.81 -8.39 -13.05
N ALA A 134 4.66 -7.81 -12.19
CA ALA A 134 5.02 -8.42 -10.92
C ALA A 134 3.83 -8.54 -9.98
N MET A 135 2.99 -7.52 -9.90
CA MET A 135 1.75 -7.54 -9.11
C MET A 135 0.80 -8.63 -9.61
N LYS A 136 0.61 -8.73 -10.92
CA LYS A 136 -0.25 -9.75 -11.53
C LYS A 136 0.28 -11.15 -11.22
N TYR A 137 1.58 -11.36 -11.38
CA TYR A 137 2.23 -12.63 -11.04
C TYR A 137 1.97 -13.02 -9.59
N ALA A 138 2.12 -12.08 -8.67
CA ALA A 138 1.88 -12.33 -7.25
C ALA A 138 0.41 -12.70 -6.98
N GLN A 139 -0.52 -12.00 -7.59
CA GLN A 139 -1.95 -12.31 -7.45
C GLN A 139 -2.30 -13.71 -7.94
N GLU A 140 -1.65 -14.17 -9.01
CA GLU A 140 -1.90 -15.47 -9.61
C GLU A 140 -1.17 -16.62 -8.90
N ASN A 141 0.00 -16.36 -8.30
CA ASN A 141 0.92 -17.41 -7.84
C ASN A 141 1.28 -17.38 -6.34
N MET A 142 1.00 -16.29 -5.62
CA MET A 142 1.48 -16.06 -4.26
C MET A 142 0.35 -15.96 -3.22
N LYS A 143 -0.85 -16.35 -3.55
CA LYS A 143 -2.01 -16.35 -2.64
C LYS A 143 -1.95 -17.52 -1.66
N THR A 144 -1.06 -17.45 -0.69
CA THR A 144 -0.99 -18.43 0.39
C THR A 144 -0.94 -17.70 1.73
N GLU A 145 -1.39 -18.36 2.78
CA GLU A 145 -1.33 -17.80 4.14
C GLU A 145 0.11 -17.47 4.55
N GLU A 146 1.10 -18.15 4.01
CA GLU A 146 2.52 -17.92 4.28
C GLU A 146 3.03 -16.58 3.74
N ASN A 147 2.33 -15.98 2.80
CA ASN A 147 2.69 -14.71 2.18
C ASN A 147 1.93 -13.50 2.77
N LEU A 148 1.19 -13.73 3.82
CA LEU A 148 0.40 -12.71 4.53
C LEU A 148 1.17 -12.14 5.77
#